data_7800c8f8dfaefd66d5cc1ff8834a005a
#
_entry.id   7800c8f8dfaefd66d5cc1ff8834a005a
#
_cell.length_a   1.000
_cell.length_b   1.000
_cell.length_c   1.000
_cell.angle_alpha   90.00
_cell.angle_beta   90.00
_cell.angle_gamma   90.00
#
_symmetry.space_group_name_H-M   'P 1'
#
loop_
_entity.id
_entity.type
_entity.pdbx_description
1 polymer ?
#
loop_
_entity_poly.entity_id
_entity_poly.type
_entity_poly.pdbx_seq_one_letter_code
_entity_poly.pdbx_strand_id
1 'polypeptide(L)'
;MTKKRILVTGASGCIGHYISEALIQNTNHELYLLVRNPNKLQVDTTVRPGITILQGDMQEIGKFSNLLKTIDIAVLTATSWGGEGIFDINVFKTLELMNLLNPEKCEQVIYFSTASVLNHENKPLKEAGEIGTDYIRSKYDCLHQIEKLAIFPKITTVFPTLVLGGDDKKPYSHLTSGIPEVTNYINIIRFLQADASFHFIHGRDIATIIQYLIDYPLQPGDPRRFVLGQSSLTVNQAIEEVCAYLNKKIYFRIPLSLGLANLIIVLFRIQMAAWDRFCMNYRHFNYANAINPSSFNLPNYCPTISDVFKISKVKNGI
;
A
#
# COMPACT_ATOMS: atom_id res chain seq x y z
N MET A 1 11.57 18.96 -18.46
CA MET A 1 10.87 19.18 -17.17
C MET A 1 11.79 19.92 -16.21
N THR A 2 11.26 20.88 -15.46
CA THR A 2 12.03 21.58 -14.41
C THR A 2 12.39 20.61 -13.29
N LYS A 3 13.61 20.71 -12.77
CA LYS A 3 14.07 19.89 -11.66
C LYS A 3 13.30 20.22 -10.38
N LYS A 4 12.66 19.24 -9.76
CA LYS A 4 11.84 19.38 -8.55
C LYS A 4 12.57 18.82 -7.34
N ARG A 5 12.24 19.33 -6.16
CA ARG A 5 12.68 18.81 -4.86
C ARG A 5 11.60 17.89 -4.31
N ILE A 6 11.88 16.61 -4.25
CA ILE A 6 10.91 15.57 -3.88
C ILE A 6 11.30 14.94 -2.56
N LEU A 7 10.41 15.02 -1.57
CA LEU A 7 10.54 14.27 -0.32
C LEU A 7 9.83 12.92 -0.44
N VAL A 8 10.50 11.85 -0.02
CA VAL A 8 9.88 10.52 0.16
C VAL A 8 10.04 10.12 1.62
N THR A 9 8.95 10.01 2.36
CA THR A 9 8.97 9.44 3.71
C THR A 9 8.78 7.94 3.66
N GLY A 10 9.33 7.21 4.65
CA GLY A 10 9.23 5.75 4.65
C GLY A 10 10.00 5.07 3.50
N ALA A 11 11.03 5.73 2.97
CA ALA A 11 11.82 5.26 1.82
C ALA A 11 12.43 3.86 2.03
N SER A 12 12.67 3.43 3.28
CA SER A 12 13.17 2.09 3.62
C SER A 12 12.08 1.03 3.80
N GLY A 13 10.78 1.36 3.60
CA GLY A 13 9.69 0.40 3.57
C GLY A 13 9.50 -0.26 2.20
N CYS A 14 8.67 -1.29 2.09
CA CYS A 14 8.43 -1.99 0.82
C CYS A 14 8.06 -1.02 -0.32
N ILE A 15 6.96 -0.28 -0.19
CA ILE A 15 6.51 0.68 -1.21
C ILE A 15 7.54 1.78 -1.43
N GLY A 16 8.10 2.33 -0.33
CA GLY A 16 9.09 3.41 -0.38
C GLY A 16 10.35 3.03 -1.16
N HIS A 17 10.82 1.78 -1.08
CA HIS A 17 11.94 1.28 -1.89
C HIS A 17 11.64 1.32 -3.38
N TYR A 18 10.47 0.78 -3.81
CA TYR A 18 10.10 0.79 -5.22
C TYR A 18 9.96 2.20 -5.77
N ILE A 19 9.35 3.11 -4.99
CA ILE A 19 9.21 4.52 -5.39
C ILE A 19 10.58 5.19 -5.46
N SER A 20 11.42 5.03 -4.43
CA SER A 20 12.77 5.63 -4.42
C SER A 20 13.60 5.13 -5.60
N GLU A 21 13.59 3.83 -5.88
CA GLU A 21 14.29 3.24 -7.03
C GLU A 21 13.80 3.83 -8.36
N ALA A 22 12.47 3.88 -8.56
CA ALA A 22 11.89 4.44 -9.80
C ALA A 22 12.28 5.90 -9.99
N LEU A 23 12.20 6.74 -8.95
CA LEU A 23 12.57 8.15 -9.02
C LEU A 23 14.07 8.35 -9.23
N ILE A 24 14.92 7.50 -8.63
CA ILE A 24 16.37 7.55 -8.81
C ILE A 24 16.73 7.21 -10.25
N GLN A 25 16.15 6.14 -10.80
CA GLN A 25 16.52 5.61 -12.13
C GLN A 25 15.93 6.40 -13.29
N ASN A 26 14.71 6.91 -13.14
CA ASN A 26 13.94 7.42 -14.27
C ASN A 26 13.78 8.95 -14.26
N THR A 27 14.29 9.66 -13.23
CA THR A 27 14.13 11.11 -13.12
C THR A 27 15.45 11.80 -12.75
N ASN A 28 15.53 13.12 -13.01
CA ASN A 28 16.64 13.96 -12.60
C ASN A 28 16.29 14.90 -11.43
N HIS A 29 15.19 14.62 -10.72
CA HIS A 29 14.75 15.42 -9.58
C HIS A 29 15.72 15.34 -8.40
N GLU A 30 15.71 16.35 -7.52
CA GLU A 30 16.38 16.27 -6.22
C GLU A 30 15.53 15.45 -5.26
N LEU A 31 16.10 14.38 -4.71
CA LEU A 31 15.40 13.45 -3.85
C LEU A 31 15.88 13.58 -2.41
N TYR A 32 14.95 13.67 -1.49
CA TYR A 32 15.17 13.67 -0.05
C TYR A 32 14.47 12.45 0.54
N LEU A 33 15.24 11.42 0.88
CA LEU A 33 14.75 10.12 1.32
C LEU A 33 14.79 10.02 2.84
N LEU A 34 13.65 10.21 3.51
CA LEU A 34 13.58 10.14 4.97
C LEU A 34 13.53 8.69 5.45
N VAL A 35 14.51 8.30 6.24
CA VAL A 35 14.65 6.95 6.81
C VAL A 35 15.14 7.02 8.25
N ARG A 36 14.64 6.13 9.12
CA ARG A 36 15.13 5.99 10.50
C ARG A 36 16.53 5.37 10.55
N ASN A 37 16.75 4.37 9.74
CA ASN A 37 18.02 3.66 9.65
C ASN A 37 18.46 3.59 8.18
N PRO A 38 19.49 4.38 7.77
CA PRO A 38 20.01 4.38 6.41
C PRO A 38 20.46 3.00 5.91
N ASN A 39 20.96 2.13 6.80
CA ASN A 39 21.41 0.79 6.43
C ASN A 39 20.28 -0.14 5.95
N LYS A 40 19.01 0.23 6.21
CA LYS A 40 17.85 -0.49 5.69
C LYS A 40 17.42 -0.03 4.29
N LEU A 41 18.02 1.04 3.78
CA LEU A 41 17.75 1.54 2.43
C LEU A 41 18.70 0.83 1.45
N GLN A 42 18.16 -0.11 0.70
CA GLN A 42 18.95 -0.98 -0.20
C GLN A 42 18.91 -0.51 -1.67
N VAL A 43 18.56 0.76 -1.91
CA VAL A 43 18.65 1.37 -3.24
C VAL A 43 20.01 2.05 -3.40
N ASP A 44 20.58 1.96 -4.60
CA ASP A 44 21.84 2.66 -4.88
C ASP A 44 21.56 4.16 -5.05
N THR A 45 21.99 4.94 -4.06
CA THR A 45 21.84 6.40 -4.04
C THR A 45 23.02 7.14 -4.68
N THR A 46 24.04 6.40 -5.16
CA THR A 46 25.24 6.98 -5.76
C THR A 46 25.20 7.06 -7.29
N VAL A 47 24.19 6.46 -7.91
CA VAL A 47 24.05 6.39 -9.38
C VAL A 47 23.97 7.76 -10.06
N ARG A 48 23.54 8.78 -9.33
CA ARG A 48 23.52 10.17 -9.81
C ARG A 48 23.57 11.18 -8.68
N PRO A 49 23.94 12.45 -8.93
CA PRO A 49 23.86 13.52 -7.93
C PRO A 49 22.41 13.93 -7.63
N GLY A 50 22.22 14.63 -6.52
CA GLY A 50 20.94 15.19 -6.10
C GLY A 50 20.06 14.20 -5.32
N ILE A 51 20.65 13.15 -4.74
CA ILE A 51 19.97 12.23 -3.83
C ILE A 51 20.53 12.44 -2.43
N THR A 52 19.68 12.78 -1.49
CA THR A 52 20.03 13.02 -0.08
C THR A 52 19.28 12.07 0.82
N ILE A 53 19.98 11.30 1.62
CA ILE A 53 19.40 10.48 2.68
C ILE A 53 19.21 11.38 3.90
N LEU A 54 17.97 11.52 4.36
CA LEU A 54 17.64 12.21 5.60
C LEU A 54 17.47 11.16 6.70
N GLN A 55 18.43 11.11 7.61
CA GLN A 55 18.28 10.24 8.77
C GLN A 55 17.42 10.92 9.83
N GLY A 56 16.26 10.34 10.14
CA GLY A 56 15.34 10.86 11.14
C GLY A 56 14.09 10.02 11.30
N ASP A 57 13.40 10.22 12.41
CA ASP A 57 12.11 9.62 12.71
C ASP A 57 10.96 10.59 12.36
N MET A 58 9.82 10.03 11.95
CA MET A 58 8.60 10.82 11.77
C MET A 58 8.18 11.53 13.07
N GLN A 59 8.47 10.95 14.23
CA GLN A 59 8.20 11.59 15.53
C GLN A 59 8.93 12.94 15.71
N GLU A 60 10.06 13.11 15.02
CA GLU A 60 10.89 14.30 15.08
C GLU A 60 10.81 15.14 13.79
N ILE A 61 9.74 15.03 13.03
CA ILE A 61 9.61 15.64 11.69
C ILE A 61 9.81 17.16 11.71
N GLY A 62 9.50 17.81 12.80
CA GLY A 62 9.73 19.26 13.01
C GLY A 62 11.19 19.69 12.86
N LYS A 63 12.17 18.80 13.07
CA LYS A 63 13.61 19.07 12.85
C LYS A 63 13.92 19.44 11.39
N PHE A 64 13.08 18.98 10.45
CA PHE A 64 13.24 19.23 9.02
C PHE A 64 12.43 20.42 8.51
N SER A 65 11.83 21.23 9.38
CA SER A 65 10.91 22.31 9.01
C SER A 65 11.46 23.26 7.95
N ASN A 66 12.74 23.65 8.04
CA ASN A 66 13.37 24.52 7.03
C ASN A 66 13.48 23.87 5.66
N LEU A 67 13.79 22.56 5.62
CA LEU A 67 13.82 21.78 4.38
C LEU A 67 12.41 21.63 3.82
N LEU A 68 11.43 21.28 4.66
CA LEU A 68 10.04 21.00 4.25
C LEU A 68 9.41 22.21 3.55
N LYS A 69 9.72 23.43 3.96
CA LYS A 69 9.28 24.67 3.29
C LYS A 69 9.77 24.82 1.85
N THR A 70 10.78 24.07 1.46
CA THR A 70 11.41 24.16 0.14
C THR A 70 11.04 23.00 -0.81
N ILE A 71 10.23 22.05 -0.34
CA ILE A 71 9.82 20.87 -1.09
C ILE A 71 8.74 21.23 -2.11
N ASP A 72 8.92 20.76 -3.36
CA ASP A 72 7.94 20.89 -4.43
C ASP A 72 6.92 19.76 -4.40
N ILE A 73 7.35 18.52 -4.11
CA ILE A 73 6.49 17.34 -4.08
C ILE A 73 6.82 16.49 -2.85
N ALA A 74 5.79 16.05 -2.12
CA ALA A 74 5.97 15.16 -0.98
C ALA A 74 5.22 13.84 -1.21
N VAL A 75 5.93 12.70 -1.08
CA VAL A 75 5.37 11.35 -1.17
C VAL A 75 5.41 10.72 0.21
N LEU A 76 4.26 10.55 0.83
CA LEU A 76 4.12 10.20 2.24
C LEU A 76 3.73 8.71 2.39
N THR A 77 4.74 7.83 2.38
CA THR A 77 4.54 6.38 2.57
C THR A 77 4.86 5.90 3.99
N ALA A 78 5.44 6.76 4.84
CA ALA A 78 5.74 6.39 6.22
C ALA A 78 4.46 6.02 6.97
N THR A 79 4.48 4.90 7.67
CA THR A 79 3.34 4.43 8.48
C THR A 79 3.83 3.51 9.61
N SER A 80 3.08 3.49 10.71
CA SER A 80 3.19 2.50 11.77
C SER A 80 2.08 1.46 11.62
N TRP A 81 2.42 0.18 11.71
CA TRP A 81 1.47 -0.95 11.58
C TRP A 81 1.02 -1.51 12.92
N GLY A 82 1.75 -1.22 14.00
CA GLY A 82 1.50 -1.76 15.33
C GLY A 82 2.32 -1.06 16.41
N GLY A 83 2.03 -1.35 17.66
CA GLY A 83 2.69 -0.80 18.83
C GLY A 83 2.12 0.52 19.32
N GLU A 84 2.69 1.02 20.43
CA GLU A 84 2.35 2.33 20.98
C GLU A 84 2.76 3.42 19.96
N GLY A 85 1.93 4.45 19.78
CA GLY A 85 2.22 5.57 18.89
C GLY A 85 1.75 5.43 17.43
N ILE A 86 0.88 4.45 17.11
CA ILE A 86 0.30 4.32 15.75
C ILE A 86 -0.39 5.62 15.34
N PHE A 87 -1.26 6.17 16.19
CA PHE A 87 -1.96 7.42 15.93
C PHE A 87 -1.02 8.60 15.88
N ASP A 88 0.03 8.60 16.71
CA ASP A 88 1.04 9.66 16.68
C ASP A 88 1.68 9.74 15.28
N ILE A 89 2.18 8.64 14.75
CA ILE A 89 2.83 8.65 13.43
C ILE A 89 1.82 8.80 12.29
N ASN A 90 0.74 8.01 12.30
CA ASN A 90 -0.15 7.92 11.16
C ASN A 90 -1.11 9.10 11.05
N VAL A 91 -1.35 9.83 12.15
CA VAL A 91 -2.23 11.01 12.18
C VAL A 91 -1.42 12.25 12.51
N PHE A 92 -0.98 12.42 13.77
CA PHE A 92 -0.45 13.70 14.24
C PHE A 92 0.83 14.12 13.51
N LYS A 93 1.80 13.24 13.37
CA LYS A 93 3.07 13.55 12.69
C LYS A 93 2.93 13.66 11.18
N THR A 94 1.98 12.91 10.58
CA THR A 94 1.64 13.07 9.17
C THR A 94 0.99 14.43 8.90
N LEU A 95 0.06 14.87 9.74
CA LEU A 95 -0.55 16.22 9.64
C LEU A 95 0.46 17.33 9.95
N GLU A 96 1.33 17.15 10.94
CA GLU A 96 2.42 18.08 11.25
C GLU A 96 3.32 18.26 10.02
N LEU A 97 3.76 17.17 9.37
CA LEU A 97 4.55 17.25 8.15
C LEU A 97 3.83 18.05 7.07
N MET A 98 2.56 17.74 6.79
CA MET A 98 1.78 18.45 5.78
C MET A 98 1.64 19.95 6.09
N ASN A 99 1.48 20.31 7.37
CA ASN A 99 1.43 21.72 7.81
C ASN A 99 2.78 22.44 7.71
N LEU A 100 3.89 21.73 7.75
CA LEU A 100 5.23 22.30 7.59
C LEU A 100 5.61 22.54 6.13
N LEU A 101 4.90 21.96 5.17
CA LEU A 101 5.06 22.25 3.75
C LEU A 101 4.56 23.68 3.46
N ASN A 102 5.28 24.41 2.61
CA ASN A 102 4.81 25.73 2.17
C ASN A 102 3.75 25.58 1.07
N PRO A 103 2.48 25.97 1.29
CA PRO A 103 1.43 25.83 0.28
C PRO A 103 1.67 26.63 -1.01
N GLU A 104 2.49 27.68 -0.99
CA GLU A 104 2.85 28.46 -2.18
C GLU A 104 3.93 27.76 -3.01
N LYS A 105 4.80 26.96 -2.36
CA LYS A 105 5.92 26.26 -2.99
C LYS A 105 5.58 24.82 -3.37
N CYS A 106 4.94 24.09 -2.47
CA CYS A 106 4.59 22.69 -2.67
C CYS A 106 3.46 22.59 -3.70
N GLU A 107 3.71 21.87 -4.78
CA GLU A 107 2.78 21.67 -5.89
C GLU A 107 1.89 20.45 -5.69
N GLN A 108 2.42 19.40 -5.02
CA GLN A 108 1.70 18.14 -4.83
C GLN A 108 2.13 17.42 -3.55
N VAL A 109 1.16 16.86 -2.85
CA VAL A 109 1.37 15.90 -1.77
C VAL A 109 0.68 14.59 -2.16
N ILE A 110 1.41 13.49 -2.25
CA ILE A 110 0.85 12.16 -2.48
C ILE A 110 0.80 11.44 -1.14
N TYR A 111 -0.39 11.33 -0.58
CA TYR A 111 -0.62 10.69 0.72
C TYR A 111 -1.09 9.25 0.56
N PHE A 112 -0.42 8.33 1.24
CA PHE A 112 -0.77 6.92 1.27
C PHE A 112 -1.73 6.60 2.42
N SER A 113 -3.00 6.39 2.07
CA SER A 113 -4.01 5.78 2.95
C SER A 113 -4.05 4.26 2.74
N THR A 114 -5.20 3.64 2.83
CA THR A 114 -5.46 2.21 2.53
C THR A 114 -6.87 2.05 2.00
N ALA A 115 -7.07 1.12 1.06
CA ALA A 115 -8.42 0.83 0.55
C ALA A 115 -9.34 0.26 1.65
N SER A 116 -8.80 -0.29 2.74
CA SER A 116 -9.57 -0.80 3.87
C SER A 116 -10.44 0.26 4.58
N VAL A 117 -10.20 1.56 4.34
CA VAL A 117 -11.05 2.64 4.89
C VAL A 117 -12.20 3.03 3.96
N LEU A 118 -12.37 2.34 2.84
CA LEU A 118 -13.37 2.64 1.82
C LEU A 118 -14.38 1.51 1.65
N ASN A 119 -15.61 1.89 1.29
CA ASN A 119 -16.64 0.96 0.82
C ASN A 119 -16.51 0.72 -0.70
N HIS A 120 -17.43 -0.07 -1.28
CA HIS A 120 -17.46 -0.40 -2.72
C HIS A 120 -17.56 0.82 -3.66
N GLU A 121 -18.14 1.92 -3.18
CA GLU A 121 -18.30 3.17 -3.93
C GLU A 121 -17.12 4.14 -3.70
N ASN A 122 -16.03 3.69 -3.06
CA ASN A 122 -14.87 4.49 -2.68
C ASN A 122 -15.19 5.63 -1.69
N LYS A 123 -16.29 5.53 -0.95
CA LYS A 123 -16.63 6.43 0.15
C LYS A 123 -16.07 5.90 1.47
N PRO A 124 -15.84 6.76 2.48
CA PRO A 124 -15.38 6.31 3.79
C PRO A 124 -16.31 5.22 4.37
N LEU A 125 -15.73 4.12 4.82
CA LEU A 125 -16.40 3.00 5.44
C LEU A 125 -16.47 3.24 6.95
N LYS A 126 -17.66 3.43 7.48
CA LYS A 126 -17.89 3.76 8.90
C LYS A 126 -17.26 2.74 9.84
N GLU A 127 -17.41 1.46 9.54
CA GLU A 127 -16.89 0.36 10.33
C GLU A 127 -15.35 0.37 10.42
N ALA A 128 -14.67 0.91 9.40
CA ALA A 128 -13.21 1.09 9.45
C ALA A 128 -12.78 2.06 10.57
N GLY A 129 -13.58 3.10 10.83
CA GLY A 129 -13.35 4.04 11.92
C GLY A 129 -13.76 3.51 13.30
N GLU A 130 -14.83 2.69 13.37
CA GLU A 130 -15.42 2.23 14.63
C GLU A 130 -14.75 0.96 15.18
N ILE A 131 -14.54 -0.05 14.33
CA ILE A 131 -14.08 -1.38 14.73
C ILE A 131 -12.81 -1.84 13.99
N GLY A 132 -12.25 -1.00 13.09
CA GLY A 132 -11.00 -1.29 12.42
C GLY A 132 -9.84 -1.53 13.40
N THR A 133 -8.77 -2.18 12.94
CA THR A 133 -7.52 -2.22 13.71
C THR A 133 -7.02 -0.80 13.97
N ASP A 134 -6.10 -0.61 14.92
CA ASP A 134 -5.52 0.72 15.20
C ASP A 134 -4.91 1.36 13.96
N TYR A 135 -4.28 0.54 13.10
CA TYR A 135 -3.79 0.98 11.80
C TYR A 135 -4.92 1.52 10.92
N ILE A 136 -6.02 0.77 10.76
CA ILE A 136 -7.13 1.16 9.90
C ILE A 136 -7.83 2.39 10.45
N ARG A 137 -8.09 2.43 11.77
CA ARG A 137 -8.69 3.58 12.45
C ARG A 137 -7.83 4.84 12.30
N SER A 138 -6.51 4.73 12.47
CA SER A 138 -5.61 5.86 12.31
C SER A 138 -5.61 6.40 10.87
N LYS A 139 -5.68 5.53 9.86
CA LYS A 139 -5.80 5.94 8.45
C LYS A 139 -7.16 6.58 8.15
N TYR A 140 -8.23 6.08 8.76
CA TYR A 140 -9.57 6.66 8.66
C TYR A 140 -9.62 8.06 9.29
N ASP A 141 -9.07 8.22 10.48
CA ASP A 141 -9.01 9.52 11.17
C ASP A 141 -8.16 10.55 10.40
N CYS A 142 -6.99 10.13 9.91
CA CYS A 142 -6.13 11.01 9.13
C CYS A 142 -6.86 11.49 7.86
N LEU A 143 -7.60 10.60 7.18
CA LEU A 143 -8.36 10.94 5.97
C LEU A 143 -9.36 12.07 6.20
N HIS A 144 -10.02 12.12 7.37
CA HIS A 144 -10.97 13.18 7.72
C HIS A 144 -10.28 14.47 8.17
N GLN A 145 -9.06 14.37 8.71
CA GLN A 145 -8.34 15.54 9.21
C GLN A 145 -7.57 16.29 8.12
N ILE A 146 -7.06 15.60 7.10
CA ILE A 146 -6.34 16.23 5.99
C ILE A 146 -7.20 17.25 5.23
N GLU A 147 -8.53 17.07 5.20
CA GLU A 147 -9.47 17.99 4.55
C GLU A 147 -9.48 19.40 5.15
N LYS A 148 -9.00 19.54 6.39
CA LYS A 148 -8.92 20.82 7.12
C LYS A 148 -7.62 21.59 6.89
N LEU A 149 -6.65 20.98 6.19
CA LEU A 149 -5.34 21.58 5.97
C LEU A 149 -5.36 22.60 4.84
N ALA A 150 -4.62 23.71 5.00
CA ALA A 150 -4.47 24.72 3.95
C ALA A 150 -3.93 24.14 2.63
N ILE A 151 -3.09 23.09 2.71
CA ILE A 151 -2.50 22.40 1.55
C ILE A 151 -3.44 21.35 0.94
N PHE A 152 -4.63 21.12 1.50
CA PHE A 152 -5.58 20.09 1.04
C PHE A 152 -5.84 20.08 -0.48
N PRO A 153 -6.03 21.23 -1.17
CA PRO A 153 -6.25 21.23 -2.62
C PRO A 153 -5.12 20.61 -3.45
N LYS A 154 -3.94 20.43 -2.85
CA LYS A 154 -2.76 19.82 -3.48
C LYS A 154 -2.52 18.38 -3.07
N ILE A 155 -3.34 17.85 -2.16
CA ILE A 155 -3.22 16.47 -1.67
C ILE A 155 -3.90 15.52 -2.65
N THR A 156 -3.13 14.57 -3.15
CA THR A 156 -3.61 13.39 -3.85
C THR A 156 -3.55 12.21 -2.89
N THR A 157 -4.70 11.65 -2.55
CA THR A 157 -4.77 10.49 -1.67
C THR A 157 -4.82 9.20 -2.49
N VAL A 158 -3.88 8.32 -2.26
CA VAL A 158 -3.87 6.98 -2.86
C VAL A 158 -4.26 5.92 -1.82
N PHE A 159 -5.07 4.97 -2.25
CA PHE A 159 -5.60 3.90 -1.42
C PHE A 159 -5.15 2.55 -1.98
N PRO A 160 -3.95 2.09 -1.64
CA PRO A 160 -3.51 0.77 -2.06
C PRO A 160 -4.46 -0.31 -1.51
N THR A 161 -4.76 -1.29 -2.35
CA THR A 161 -5.46 -2.51 -1.99
C THR A 161 -4.48 -3.49 -1.31
N LEU A 162 -4.62 -4.80 -1.49
CA LEU A 162 -3.65 -5.76 -0.93
C LEU A 162 -2.28 -5.59 -1.60
N VAL A 163 -1.32 -5.00 -0.87
CA VAL A 163 0.01 -4.73 -1.41
C VAL A 163 0.88 -5.98 -1.33
N LEU A 164 1.35 -6.43 -2.48
CA LEU A 164 2.34 -7.49 -2.63
C LEU A 164 3.66 -6.88 -3.11
N GLY A 165 4.79 -7.46 -2.72
CA GLY A 165 6.10 -6.97 -3.13
C GLY A 165 7.18 -7.30 -2.12
N GLY A 166 8.40 -7.07 -2.54
CA GLY A 166 9.63 -7.44 -1.86
C GLY A 166 10.38 -8.52 -2.65
N ASP A 167 11.68 -8.50 -2.53
CA ASP A 167 12.61 -9.46 -3.13
C ASP A 167 13.89 -9.53 -2.27
N ASP A 168 14.94 -10.17 -2.77
CA ASP A 168 16.23 -10.30 -2.06
C ASP A 168 16.87 -8.94 -1.71
N LYS A 169 16.46 -7.85 -2.40
CA LYS A 169 17.00 -6.50 -2.24
C LYS A 169 16.01 -5.50 -1.64
N LYS A 170 14.75 -5.88 -1.50
CA LYS A 170 13.68 -4.99 -1.00
C LYS A 170 12.89 -5.67 0.08
N PRO A 171 12.52 -4.97 1.15
CA PRO A 171 11.73 -5.56 2.22
C PRO A 171 10.38 -6.07 1.70
N TYR A 172 10.00 -7.25 2.15
CA TYR A 172 8.70 -7.82 1.84
C TYR A 172 7.56 -6.98 2.43
N SER A 173 6.46 -6.90 1.72
CA SER A 173 5.20 -6.41 2.29
C SER A 173 4.69 -7.41 3.34
N HIS A 174 3.82 -6.96 4.25
CA HIS A 174 3.21 -7.84 5.25
C HIS A 174 2.54 -9.06 4.62
N LEU A 175 1.83 -8.87 3.51
CA LEU A 175 1.14 -9.96 2.81
C LEU A 175 2.13 -10.91 2.14
N THR A 176 3.14 -10.39 1.47
CA THR A 176 4.16 -11.24 0.82
C THR A 176 4.91 -12.07 1.86
N SER A 177 5.16 -11.52 3.05
CA SER A 177 5.78 -12.27 4.16
C SER A 177 4.93 -13.46 4.62
N GLY A 178 3.61 -13.42 4.46
CA GLY A 178 2.68 -14.52 4.80
C GLY A 178 2.51 -15.58 3.69
N ILE A 179 3.01 -15.35 2.48
CA ILE A 179 2.88 -16.32 1.37
C ILE A 179 3.40 -17.72 1.73
N PRO A 180 4.57 -17.90 2.39
CA PRO A 180 5.04 -19.22 2.78
C PRO A 180 4.05 -20.00 3.65
N GLU A 181 3.34 -19.33 4.57
CA GLU A 181 2.33 -19.98 5.40
C GLU A 181 1.15 -20.47 4.54
N VAL A 182 0.66 -19.65 3.62
CA VAL A 182 -0.42 -20.03 2.70
C VAL A 182 0.00 -21.24 1.84
N THR A 183 1.23 -21.27 1.34
CA THR A 183 1.74 -22.39 0.54
C THR A 183 1.85 -23.69 1.32
N ASN A 184 2.20 -23.61 2.61
CA ASN A 184 2.25 -24.79 3.49
C ASN A 184 0.86 -25.47 3.62
N TYR A 185 -0.20 -24.67 3.62
CA TYR A 185 -1.58 -25.16 3.74
C TYR A 185 -2.29 -25.35 2.39
N ILE A 186 -1.63 -25.13 1.27
CA ILE A 186 -2.26 -25.19 -0.07
C ILE A 186 -2.92 -26.54 -0.36
N ASN A 187 -2.37 -27.65 0.17
CA ASN A 187 -2.94 -28.98 0.02
C ASN A 187 -4.33 -29.14 0.65
N ILE A 188 -4.70 -28.26 1.59
CA ILE A 188 -6.04 -28.19 2.20
C ILE A 188 -6.83 -27.07 1.55
N ILE A 189 -6.25 -25.85 1.47
CA ILE A 189 -6.90 -24.64 0.96
C ILE A 189 -7.46 -24.85 -0.45
N ARG A 190 -6.77 -25.59 -1.32
CA ARG A 190 -7.21 -25.85 -2.70
C ARG A 190 -8.56 -26.56 -2.82
N PHE A 191 -9.00 -27.22 -1.78
CA PHE A 191 -10.30 -27.89 -1.73
C PHE A 191 -11.41 -27.05 -1.13
N LEU A 192 -11.12 -25.85 -0.66
CA LEU A 192 -12.10 -24.91 -0.14
C LEU A 192 -12.58 -23.97 -1.26
N GLN A 193 -13.85 -23.66 -1.25
CA GLN A 193 -14.48 -22.66 -2.11
C GLN A 193 -15.01 -21.52 -1.24
N ALA A 194 -14.45 -20.35 -1.36
CA ALA A 194 -14.87 -19.17 -0.61
C ALA A 194 -15.59 -18.17 -1.54
N ASP A 195 -16.73 -17.67 -1.08
CA ASP A 195 -17.45 -16.56 -1.73
C ASP A 195 -16.88 -15.24 -1.24
N ALA A 196 -15.74 -14.85 -1.81
CA ALA A 196 -15.04 -13.62 -1.48
C ALA A 196 -14.21 -13.13 -2.68
N SER A 197 -13.96 -11.81 -2.73
CA SER A 197 -13.17 -11.19 -3.79
C SER A 197 -12.40 -9.99 -3.27
N PHE A 198 -11.31 -9.64 -3.97
CA PHE A 198 -10.41 -8.58 -3.58
C PHE A 198 -9.63 -8.03 -4.78
N HIS A 199 -8.98 -6.89 -4.57
CA HIS A 199 -7.94 -6.40 -5.47
C HIS A 199 -6.58 -6.52 -4.79
N PHE A 200 -5.53 -6.70 -5.59
CA PHE A 200 -4.15 -6.61 -5.14
C PHE A 200 -3.35 -5.70 -6.06
N ILE A 201 -2.19 -5.26 -5.62
CA ILE A 201 -1.26 -4.49 -6.44
C ILE A 201 0.18 -4.77 -5.99
N HIS A 202 1.11 -4.82 -6.94
CA HIS A 202 2.52 -4.99 -6.62
C HIS A 202 3.18 -3.62 -6.32
N GLY A 203 4.15 -3.60 -5.39
CA GLY A 203 4.86 -2.37 -5.00
C GLY A 203 5.52 -1.64 -6.17
N ARG A 204 5.98 -2.36 -7.21
CA ARG A 204 6.55 -1.76 -8.42
C ARG A 204 5.48 -1.10 -9.30
N ASP A 205 4.29 -1.70 -9.40
CA ASP A 205 3.16 -1.08 -10.10
C ASP A 205 2.71 0.20 -9.40
N ILE A 206 2.70 0.21 -8.06
CA ILE A 206 2.48 1.44 -7.29
C ILE A 206 3.52 2.49 -7.65
N ALA A 207 4.81 2.15 -7.66
CA ALA A 207 5.87 3.10 -7.99
C ALA A 207 5.73 3.67 -9.39
N THR A 208 5.33 2.87 -10.38
CA THR A 208 5.03 3.31 -11.75
C THR A 208 3.90 4.35 -11.76
N ILE A 209 2.80 4.11 -11.02
CA ILE A 209 1.69 5.06 -10.90
C ILE A 209 2.15 6.36 -10.23
N ILE A 210 2.89 6.26 -9.12
CA ILE A 210 3.38 7.44 -8.39
C ILE A 210 4.31 8.28 -9.27
N GLN A 211 5.22 7.65 -9.98
CA GLN A 211 6.08 8.36 -10.93
C GLN A 211 5.25 9.05 -12.01
N TYR A 212 4.24 8.38 -12.59
CA TYR A 212 3.35 8.99 -13.57
C TYR A 212 2.65 10.24 -13.00
N LEU A 213 2.10 10.17 -11.78
CA LEU A 213 1.43 11.31 -11.12
C LEU A 213 2.40 12.48 -10.80
N ILE A 214 3.70 12.20 -10.66
CA ILE A 214 4.74 13.22 -10.50
C ILE A 214 5.07 13.87 -11.86
N ASP A 215 5.23 13.06 -12.90
CA ASP A 215 5.60 13.50 -14.24
C ASP A 215 4.45 14.25 -14.94
N TYR A 216 3.20 13.88 -14.62
CA TYR A 216 1.96 14.46 -15.17
C TYR A 216 1.07 15.00 -14.04
N PRO A 217 1.36 16.19 -13.48
CA PRO A 217 0.63 16.76 -12.37
C PRO A 217 -0.85 16.97 -12.69
N LEU A 218 -1.70 16.62 -11.72
CA LEU A 218 -3.15 16.78 -11.83
C LEU A 218 -3.53 18.25 -11.93
N GLN A 219 -4.46 18.54 -12.83
CA GLN A 219 -4.99 19.86 -13.03
C GLN A 219 -6.11 20.19 -12.02
N PRO A 220 -6.46 21.48 -11.82
CA PRO A 220 -7.64 21.83 -11.04
C PRO A 220 -8.90 21.17 -11.61
N GLY A 221 -9.65 20.45 -10.76
CA GLY A 221 -10.84 19.69 -11.14
C GLY A 221 -10.60 18.19 -11.38
N ASP A 222 -9.35 17.76 -11.55
CA ASP A 222 -9.05 16.34 -11.66
C ASP A 222 -9.34 15.59 -10.36
N PRO A 223 -9.75 14.31 -10.44
CA PRO A 223 -9.87 13.46 -9.26
C PRO A 223 -8.55 13.38 -8.51
N ARG A 224 -8.61 13.51 -7.17
CA ARG A 224 -7.43 13.44 -6.29
C ARG A 224 -7.47 12.25 -5.33
N ARG A 225 -8.32 11.28 -5.60
CA ARG A 225 -8.47 10.05 -4.79
C ARG A 225 -8.44 8.85 -5.71
N PHE A 226 -7.46 7.97 -5.54
CA PHE A 226 -7.24 6.83 -6.41
C PHE A 226 -7.10 5.53 -5.60
N VAL A 227 -7.95 4.56 -5.87
CA VAL A 227 -7.75 3.20 -5.37
C VAL A 227 -6.76 2.51 -6.29
N LEU A 228 -5.67 1.99 -5.72
CA LEU A 228 -4.61 1.32 -6.47
C LEU A 228 -4.81 -0.19 -6.40
N GLY A 229 -5.09 -0.83 -7.54
CA GLY A 229 -5.36 -2.26 -7.59
C GLY A 229 -5.42 -2.81 -9.01
N GLN A 230 -5.01 -4.07 -9.18
CA GLN A 230 -5.31 -4.84 -10.39
C GLN A 230 -6.83 -5.09 -10.45
N SER A 231 -7.33 -5.66 -11.54
CA SER A 231 -8.72 -6.08 -11.64
C SER A 231 -9.13 -6.97 -10.47
N SER A 232 -10.39 -6.88 -10.05
CA SER A 232 -10.92 -7.71 -8.97
C SER A 232 -10.73 -9.19 -9.26
N LEU A 233 -10.28 -9.93 -8.26
CA LEU A 233 -9.99 -11.36 -8.30
C LEU A 233 -10.81 -12.06 -7.21
N THR A 234 -11.47 -13.16 -7.53
CA THR A 234 -12.10 -14.01 -6.51
C THR A 234 -11.03 -14.81 -5.75
N VAL A 235 -11.30 -15.15 -4.51
CA VAL A 235 -10.43 -16.07 -3.74
C VAL A 235 -10.23 -17.39 -4.47
N ASN A 236 -11.27 -17.90 -5.14
CA ASN A 236 -11.18 -19.13 -5.89
C ASN A 236 -10.23 -19.05 -7.08
N GLN A 237 -10.26 -17.94 -7.85
CA GLN A 237 -9.31 -17.69 -8.93
C GLN A 237 -7.88 -17.53 -8.40
N ALA A 238 -7.68 -16.85 -7.27
CA ALA A 238 -6.37 -16.75 -6.64
C ALA A 238 -5.82 -18.13 -6.25
N ILE A 239 -6.65 -19.00 -5.67
CA ILE A 239 -6.28 -20.37 -5.33
C ILE A 239 -5.94 -21.17 -6.61
N GLU A 240 -6.68 -21.00 -7.70
CA GLU A 240 -6.40 -21.64 -9.00
C GLU A 240 -5.04 -21.23 -9.55
N GLU A 241 -4.74 -19.93 -9.54
CA GLU A 241 -3.45 -19.41 -10.00
C GLU A 241 -2.28 -19.94 -9.16
N VAL A 242 -2.43 -19.98 -7.82
CA VAL A 242 -1.43 -20.55 -6.92
C VAL A 242 -1.26 -22.06 -7.18
N CYS A 243 -2.35 -22.79 -7.32
CA CYS A 243 -2.30 -24.22 -7.61
C CYS A 243 -1.64 -24.52 -8.97
N ALA A 244 -1.96 -23.72 -10.00
CA ALA A 244 -1.33 -23.85 -11.31
C ALA A 244 0.19 -23.60 -11.23
N TYR A 245 0.61 -22.55 -10.52
CA TYR A 245 2.03 -22.26 -10.28
C TYR A 245 2.76 -23.39 -9.55
N LEU A 246 2.11 -23.98 -8.51
CA LEU A 246 2.68 -25.07 -7.70
C LEU A 246 2.46 -26.47 -8.28
N ASN A 247 1.92 -26.60 -9.50
CA ASN A 247 1.56 -27.88 -10.14
C ASN A 247 0.62 -28.76 -9.28
N LYS A 248 -0.31 -28.12 -8.56
CA LYS A 248 -1.31 -28.82 -7.72
C LYS A 248 -2.64 -28.90 -8.45
N LYS A 249 -3.25 -30.11 -8.48
CA LYS A 249 -4.57 -30.33 -9.09
C LYS A 249 -5.68 -30.12 -8.08
N ILE A 250 -6.77 -29.50 -8.51
CA ILE A 250 -8.00 -29.32 -7.74
C ILE A 250 -9.01 -30.32 -8.29
N TYR A 251 -9.35 -31.35 -7.50
CA TYR A 251 -10.26 -32.41 -7.93
C TYR A 251 -11.72 -32.13 -7.56
N PHE A 252 -11.94 -31.44 -6.45
CA PHE A 252 -13.27 -31.07 -5.94
C PHE A 252 -13.14 -29.81 -5.08
N ARG A 253 -14.27 -29.23 -4.74
CA ARG A 253 -14.34 -28.08 -3.84
C ARG A 253 -15.46 -28.22 -2.83
N ILE A 254 -15.20 -27.82 -1.61
CA ILE A 254 -16.16 -27.79 -0.50
C ILE A 254 -16.52 -26.32 -0.26
N PRO A 255 -17.80 -25.94 -0.44
CA PRO A 255 -18.24 -24.58 -0.16
C PRO A 255 -18.03 -24.22 1.31
N LEU A 256 -17.21 -23.18 1.55
CA LEU A 256 -16.99 -22.63 2.88
C LEU A 256 -18.10 -21.61 3.16
N SER A 257 -19.27 -22.11 3.56
CA SER A 257 -20.37 -21.24 3.99
C SER A 257 -20.03 -20.50 5.29
N LEU A 258 -20.68 -19.37 5.57
CA LEU A 258 -20.53 -18.65 6.84
C LEU A 258 -20.87 -19.55 8.05
N GLY A 259 -21.85 -20.44 7.91
CA GLY A 259 -22.19 -21.41 8.96
C GLY A 259 -21.04 -22.38 9.24
N LEU A 260 -20.43 -22.94 8.21
CA LEU A 260 -19.25 -23.82 8.35
C LEU A 260 -18.04 -23.06 8.90
N ALA A 261 -17.79 -21.85 8.43
CA ALA A 261 -16.72 -21.00 8.96
C ALA A 261 -16.92 -20.72 10.46
N ASN A 262 -18.13 -20.34 10.88
CA ASN A 262 -18.46 -20.12 12.29
C ASN A 262 -18.30 -21.41 13.12
N LEU A 263 -18.70 -22.56 12.60
CA LEU A 263 -18.52 -23.84 13.27
C LEU A 263 -17.04 -24.14 13.49
N ILE A 264 -16.19 -23.93 12.49
CA ILE A 264 -14.74 -24.09 12.58
C ILE A 264 -14.16 -23.15 13.65
N ILE A 265 -14.56 -21.88 13.64
CA ILE A 265 -14.12 -20.85 14.60
C ILE A 265 -14.43 -21.32 16.04
N VAL A 266 -15.65 -21.79 16.28
CA VAL A 266 -16.06 -22.26 17.61
C VAL A 266 -15.33 -23.53 18.01
N LEU A 267 -15.24 -24.52 17.10
CA LEU A 267 -14.60 -25.82 17.38
C LEU A 267 -13.11 -25.66 17.72
N PHE A 268 -12.41 -24.82 16.97
CA PHE A 268 -10.98 -24.59 17.15
C PHE A 268 -10.68 -23.40 18.08
N ARG A 269 -11.71 -22.80 18.70
CA ARG A 269 -11.59 -21.64 19.61
C ARG A 269 -10.77 -20.50 19.05
N ILE A 270 -10.95 -20.21 17.75
CA ILE A 270 -10.24 -19.13 17.06
C ILE A 270 -10.73 -17.78 17.62
N GLN A 271 -9.82 -17.01 18.19
CA GLN A 271 -10.13 -15.65 18.63
C GLN A 271 -10.21 -14.72 17.40
N MET A 272 -11.32 -14.03 17.26
CA MET A 272 -11.54 -13.07 16.18
C MET A 272 -11.81 -11.69 16.75
N ALA A 273 -11.05 -10.69 16.30
CA ALA A 273 -11.35 -9.30 16.55
C ALA A 273 -12.66 -8.87 15.85
N ALA A 274 -13.24 -7.76 16.29
CA ALA A 274 -14.48 -7.24 15.68
C ALA A 274 -14.29 -6.95 14.18
N TRP A 275 -13.13 -6.43 13.79
CA TRP A 275 -12.78 -6.18 12.40
C TRP A 275 -12.70 -7.47 11.56
N ASP A 276 -12.10 -8.53 12.08
CA ASP A 276 -12.00 -9.81 11.37
C ASP A 276 -13.39 -10.41 11.11
N ARG A 277 -14.27 -10.30 12.11
CA ARG A 277 -15.66 -10.75 11.98
C ARG A 277 -16.44 -9.90 10.96
N PHE A 278 -16.23 -8.59 10.92
CA PHE A 278 -16.76 -7.72 9.90
C PHE A 278 -16.27 -8.15 8.51
N CYS A 279 -14.95 -8.34 8.33
CA CYS A 279 -14.35 -8.76 7.06
C CYS A 279 -14.91 -10.10 6.57
N MET A 280 -15.15 -11.05 7.49
CA MET A 280 -15.75 -12.35 7.16
C MET A 280 -17.19 -12.21 6.62
N ASN A 281 -17.95 -11.19 7.05
CA ASN A 281 -19.28 -10.92 6.54
C ASN A 281 -19.29 -10.03 5.29
N TYR A 282 -18.40 -9.04 5.23
CA TYR A 282 -18.26 -8.11 4.09
C TYR A 282 -17.72 -8.80 2.84
N ARG A 283 -16.77 -9.69 2.95
CA ARG A 283 -16.20 -10.66 1.97
C ARG A 283 -15.70 -10.07 0.66
N HIS A 284 -16.41 -9.15 0.02
CA HIS A 284 -16.09 -8.60 -1.29
C HIS A 284 -15.44 -7.23 -1.14
N PHE A 285 -14.12 -7.21 -1.04
CA PHE A 285 -13.33 -5.97 -0.99
C PHE A 285 -13.05 -5.46 -2.42
N ASN A 286 -14.15 -5.15 -3.11
CA ASN A 286 -14.14 -4.61 -4.46
C ASN A 286 -14.38 -3.11 -4.41
N TYR A 287 -13.64 -2.38 -5.23
CA TYR A 287 -13.66 -0.92 -5.25
C TYR A 287 -13.97 -0.43 -6.67
N ALA A 288 -14.75 0.63 -6.77
CA ALA A 288 -15.07 1.25 -8.05
C ALA A 288 -13.80 1.85 -8.66
N ASN A 289 -13.61 1.62 -9.98
CA ASN A 289 -12.53 2.25 -10.76
C ASN A 289 -11.13 2.13 -10.12
N ALA A 290 -10.79 0.95 -9.59
CA ALA A 290 -9.42 0.69 -9.15
C ALA A 290 -8.46 0.83 -10.34
N ILE A 291 -7.37 1.59 -10.15
CA ILE A 291 -6.38 1.88 -11.18
C ILE A 291 -5.10 1.09 -10.99
N ASN A 292 -4.47 0.76 -12.10
CA ASN A 292 -3.16 0.15 -12.21
C ASN A 292 -2.35 0.84 -13.33
N PRO A 293 -1.10 0.48 -13.61
CA PRO A 293 -0.33 1.11 -14.69
C PRO A 293 -1.03 1.13 -16.04
N SER A 294 -1.81 0.10 -16.40
CA SER A 294 -2.52 0.06 -17.69
C SER A 294 -3.61 1.14 -17.81
N SER A 295 -4.11 1.68 -16.71
CA SER A 295 -5.03 2.83 -16.71
C SER A 295 -4.38 4.10 -17.30
N PHE A 296 -3.05 4.13 -17.38
CA PHE A 296 -2.24 5.19 -17.96
C PHE A 296 -1.50 4.76 -19.23
N ASN A 297 -1.92 3.66 -19.86
CA ASN A 297 -1.26 3.03 -21.01
C ASN A 297 0.20 2.61 -20.73
N LEU A 298 0.50 2.27 -19.46
CA LEU A 298 1.80 1.75 -19.02
C LEU A 298 1.69 0.24 -18.75
N PRO A 299 2.78 -0.53 -18.94
CA PRO A 299 2.75 -1.97 -18.68
C PRO A 299 2.61 -2.28 -17.19
N ASN A 300 1.74 -3.22 -16.85
CA ASN A 300 1.68 -3.81 -15.52
C ASN A 300 2.90 -4.73 -15.32
N TYR A 301 3.58 -4.56 -14.20
CA TYR A 301 4.71 -5.43 -13.83
C TYR A 301 4.23 -6.79 -13.30
N CYS A 302 3.14 -6.79 -12.55
CA CYS A 302 2.65 -7.97 -11.85
C CYS A 302 1.12 -8.06 -11.92
N PRO A 303 0.57 -8.43 -13.10
CA PRO A 303 -0.88 -8.46 -13.32
C PRO A 303 -1.59 -9.62 -12.64
N THR A 304 -0.90 -10.72 -12.30
CA THR A 304 -1.49 -11.95 -11.74
C THR A 304 -0.83 -12.38 -10.42
N ILE A 305 -1.52 -13.19 -9.64
CA ILE A 305 -0.96 -13.81 -8.42
C ILE A 305 0.19 -14.76 -8.79
N SER A 306 0.07 -15.47 -9.92
CA SER A 306 1.16 -16.29 -10.43
C SER A 306 2.46 -15.50 -10.66
N ASP A 307 2.37 -14.25 -11.13
CA ASP A 307 3.54 -13.39 -11.32
C ASP A 307 4.16 -12.97 -9.98
N VAL A 308 3.33 -12.71 -8.97
CA VAL A 308 3.82 -12.45 -7.60
C VAL A 308 4.66 -13.63 -7.10
N PHE A 309 4.17 -14.86 -7.27
CA PHE A 309 4.87 -16.06 -6.83
C PHE A 309 6.21 -16.27 -7.56
N LYS A 310 6.25 -16.02 -8.87
CA LYS A 310 7.50 -16.07 -9.68
C LYS A 310 8.53 -15.08 -9.16
N ILE A 311 8.11 -13.84 -8.89
CA ILE A 311 8.97 -12.75 -8.45
C ILE A 311 9.48 -12.99 -7.03
N SER A 312 8.59 -13.39 -6.11
CA SER A 312 8.92 -13.66 -4.71
C SER A 312 9.79 -14.91 -4.53
N LYS A 313 10.13 -15.61 -5.62
CA LYS A 313 10.92 -16.87 -5.59
C LYS A 313 10.37 -17.89 -4.58
N VAL A 314 9.06 -17.89 -4.36
CA VAL A 314 8.42 -18.94 -3.57
C VAL A 314 8.74 -20.25 -4.25
N LYS A 315 9.51 -21.11 -3.59
CA LYS A 315 9.94 -22.39 -4.16
C LYS A 315 8.69 -23.19 -4.53
N ASN A 316 8.64 -23.62 -5.79
CA ASN A 316 7.67 -24.64 -6.21
C ASN A 316 7.84 -25.81 -5.25
N GLY A 317 6.84 -26.01 -4.39
CA GLY A 317 6.92 -26.99 -3.32
C GLY A 317 7.34 -28.36 -3.86
N ILE A 318 8.33 -28.89 -3.24
CA ILE A 318 8.78 -30.26 -3.39
C ILE A 318 7.67 -31.20 -2.96
#